data_c35fe27866b046fa6564f691f2dab330
#
_entry.id   c35fe27866b046fa6564f691f2dab330
#
_cell.length_a   1.000
_cell.length_b   1.000
_cell.length_c   1.000
_cell.angle_alpha   90.00
_cell.angle_beta   90.00
_cell.angle_gamma   90.00
#
_symmetry.space_group_name_H-M   'P 1'
#
loop_
_entity.id
_entity.type
_entity.pdbx_description
1 polymer ?
#
loop_
_entity_poly.entity_id
_entity_poly.type
_entity_poly.pdbx_seq_one_letter_code
_entity_poly.pdbx_strand_id
1 'polypeptide(L)'
;MTYETWVLVFLGMLTAMLLYNAVQWLWYQERVYALYTLYMLVWLAYFLLRNPSRTLELPTNDWYFLRTVGPMVAYFIYFDFTTSFLDLHRRAPALVGIFRYTQIGLLAYVLVEIIFCFATDLWAKPVHEIVHTIVRVALALISVYTVVRVYNHRNAVDRLFITGSSLLILGGLASMLLSIFWLDLSAPDPAMFWQAPLTYLHIGIFLELLCFSLGLAYRHRQESIRKAVVEKNLEKEREQRLREQAEAELAVQQLKQEMTEVQMRALQVQISPHFLFNSLNTLSSLITDDPDRAERFVDEMSNVYRYLLQANDRELTTLATEMRFVQSYYHLLKTRYGHGIVLTVDIADTYQTYQLPPLTLQLLIENAVKHNVVSSDRPLTIHIAIDGPKSLCIRNNIQRKIGVQHTSTQKGLLNIMEKYRLLNQPPIQITETDEYFEVILQLIDPA
;
A
#
# COMPACT_ATOMS: atom_id res chain seq x y z
N MET A 1 25.84 36.01 50.79
CA MET A 1 24.92 34.89 50.96
C MET A 1 25.59 33.84 51.79
N THR A 2 25.00 33.46 52.90
CA THR A 2 25.54 32.41 53.79
C THR A 2 25.35 31.04 53.14
N TYR A 3 26.09 30.05 53.63
CA TYR A 3 25.98 28.67 53.12
C TYR A 3 24.56 28.08 53.33
N GLU A 4 23.96 28.36 54.50
CA GLU A 4 22.58 27.92 54.77
C GLU A 4 21.57 28.50 53.77
N THR A 5 21.66 29.82 53.49
CA THR A 5 20.80 30.45 52.50
C THR A 5 20.98 29.86 51.11
N TRP A 6 22.24 29.52 50.74
CA TRP A 6 22.55 28.85 49.49
C TRP A 6 21.89 27.47 49.41
N VAL A 7 21.99 26.67 50.45
CA VAL A 7 21.36 25.36 50.51
C VAL A 7 19.84 25.42 50.29
N LEU A 8 19.18 26.41 50.97
CA LEU A 8 17.74 26.62 50.78
C LEU A 8 17.39 27.02 49.34
N VAL A 9 18.17 27.92 48.72
CA VAL A 9 17.98 28.30 47.31
C VAL A 9 18.19 27.10 46.39
N PHE A 10 19.23 26.31 46.61
CA PHE A 10 19.49 25.11 45.85
C PHE A 10 18.36 24.08 45.97
N LEU A 11 17.86 23.82 47.20
CA LEU A 11 16.73 22.90 47.42
C LEU A 11 15.45 23.45 46.75
N GLY A 12 15.23 24.74 46.76
CA GLY A 12 14.11 25.38 46.05
C GLY A 12 14.20 25.17 44.53
N MET A 13 15.38 25.38 43.95
CA MET A 13 15.62 25.17 42.52
C MET A 13 15.42 23.68 42.15
N LEU A 14 15.94 22.75 42.95
CA LEU A 14 15.83 21.30 42.73
C LEU A 14 14.36 20.86 42.86
N THR A 15 13.61 21.38 43.82
CA THR A 15 12.18 21.07 43.98
C THR A 15 11.37 21.59 42.77
N ALA A 16 11.63 22.83 42.30
CA ALA A 16 10.95 23.37 41.13
C ALA A 16 11.21 22.51 39.86
N MET A 17 12.47 22.10 39.67
CA MET A 17 12.82 21.20 38.55
C MET A 17 12.16 19.82 38.68
N LEU A 18 12.11 19.24 39.88
CA LEU A 18 11.45 17.99 40.17
C LEU A 18 9.96 18.07 39.82
N LEU A 19 9.27 19.09 40.30
CA LEU A 19 7.83 19.28 40.03
C LEU A 19 7.56 19.45 38.53
N TYR A 20 8.37 20.25 37.85
CA TYR A 20 8.26 20.41 36.39
C TYR A 20 8.41 19.07 35.64
N ASN A 21 9.44 18.28 35.97
CA ASN A 21 9.67 17.02 35.33
C ASN A 21 8.67 15.92 35.76
N ALA A 22 8.14 15.97 37.00
CA ALA A 22 7.07 15.08 37.43
C ALA A 22 5.77 15.32 36.63
N VAL A 23 5.43 16.61 36.36
CA VAL A 23 4.31 16.94 35.48
C VAL A 23 4.54 16.42 34.05
N GLN A 24 5.75 16.57 33.52
CA GLN A 24 6.08 16.01 32.21
C GLN A 24 5.95 14.47 32.20
N TRP A 25 6.44 13.79 33.24
CA TRP A 25 6.26 12.35 33.35
C TRP A 25 4.79 11.94 33.38
N LEU A 26 3.96 12.59 34.16
CA LEU A 26 2.51 12.32 34.21
C LEU A 26 1.85 12.54 32.85
N TRP A 27 2.33 13.52 32.09
CA TRP A 27 1.78 13.86 30.78
C TRP A 27 2.23 12.91 29.67
N TYR A 28 3.53 12.60 29.60
CA TYR A 28 4.11 11.80 28.53
C TYR A 28 4.14 10.30 28.83
N GLN A 29 4.12 9.91 30.10
CA GLN A 29 4.17 8.51 30.58
C GLN A 29 5.33 7.67 30.02
N GLU A 30 6.42 8.31 29.60
CA GLU A 30 7.60 7.65 29.09
C GLU A 30 8.56 7.27 30.23
N ARG A 31 9.15 6.08 30.15
CA ARG A 31 10.10 5.52 31.12
C ARG A 31 11.27 6.49 31.42
N VAL A 32 11.76 7.22 30.42
CA VAL A 32 12.89 8.11 30.59
C VAL A 32 12.58 9.26 31.55
N TYR A 33 11.37 9.84 31.49
CA TYR A 33 10.93 10.87 32.42
C TYR A 33 10.72 10.33 33.83
N ALA A 34 10.21 9.11 33.97
CA ALA A 34 10.07 8.46 35.26
C ALA A 34 11.43 8.27 35.95
N LEU A 35 12.40 7.73 35.23
CA LEU A 35 13.77 7.52 35.74
C LEU A 35 14.45 8.86 36.12
N TYR A 36 14.23 9.88 35.31
CA TYR A 36 14.79 11.19 35.56
C TYR A 36 14.15 11.87 36.80
N THR A 37 12.84 11.78 36.93
CA THR A 37 12.10 12.26 38.10
C THR A 37 12.57 11.54 39.36
N LEU A 38 12.74 10.22 39.30
CA LEU A 38 13.23 9.42 40.41
C LEU A 38 14.68 9.81 40.77
N TYR A 39 15.55 10.04 39.79
CA TYR A 39 16.92 10.52 40.00
C TYR A 39 16.95 11.86 40.77
N MET A 40 16.12 12.82 40.36
CA MET A 40 15.99 14.12 41.08
C MET A 40 15.42 13.96 42.48
N LEU A 41 14.42 13.05 42.67
CA LEU A 41 13.82 12.78 43.96
C LEU A 41 14.86 12.25 44.95
N VAL A 42 15.75 11.35 44.51
CA VAL A 42 16.83 10.81 45.34
C VAL A 42 17.81 11.92 45.74
N TRP A 43 18.22 12.79 44.82
CA TRP A 43 19.06 13.93 45.15
C TRP A 43 18.38 14.91 46.10
N LEU A 44 17.10 15.23 45.89
CA LEU A 44 16.34 16.08 46.79
C LEU A 44 16.26 15.49 48.21
N ALA A 45 15.91 14.21 48.32
CA ALA A 45 15.86 13.49 49.59
C ALA A 45 17.23 13.49 50.29
N TYR A 46 18.32 13.21 49.55
CA TYR A 46 19.66 13.21 50.08
C TYR A 46 20.07 14.58 50.67
N PHE A 47 19.82 15.67 49.94
CA PHE A 47 20.20 17.01 50.41
C PHE A 47 19.24 17.55 51.49
N LEU A 48 17.98 17.17 51.49
CA LEU A 48 17.05 17.46 52.59
C LEU A 48 17.48 16.82 53.92
N LEU A 49 17.90 15.54 53.85
CA LEU A 49 18.40 14.80 55.03
C LEU A 49 19.74 15.38 55.52
N ARG A 50 20.56 15.90 54.61
CA ARG A 50 21.89 16.48 54.93
C ARG A 50 21.83 17.95 55.36
N ASN A 51 20.68 18.58 55.39
CA ASN A 51 20.58 20.00 55.72
C ASN A 51 20.86 20.21 57.21
N PRO A 52 21.92 21.00 57.58
CA PRO A 52 22.30 21.22 58.98
C PRO A 52 21.24 21.98 59.81
N SER A 53 20.35 22.73 59.17
CA SER A 53 19.29 23.45 59.87
C SER A 53 18.11 22.58 60.31
N ARG A 54 18.08 21.28 60.00
CA ARG A 54 17.09 20.34 60.45
C ARG A 54 17.61 19.51 61.60
N THR A 55 16.98 19.64 62.71
CA THR A 55 17.18 18.83 63.94
C THR A 55 16.56 17.43 63.79
N LEU A 56 16.86 16.67 62.74
CA LEU A 56 16.61 15.25 62.74
C LEU A 56 17.76 14.61 63.52
N GLU A 57 17.59 14.35 64.79
CA GLU A 57 18.51 13.62 65.63
C GLU A 57 18.52 12.13 65.21
N LEU A 58 19.14 11.86 64.08
CA LEU A 58 19.38 10.48 63.67
C LEU A 58 20.56 9.91 64.46
N PRO A 59 20.54 8.60 64.86
CA PRO A 59 21.71 7.96 65.39
C PRO A 59 22.89 8.14 64.42
N THR A 60 24.11 8.20 64.99
CA THR A 60 25.31 8.54 64.24
C THR A 60 25.60 7.55 63.09
N ASN A 61 25.33 6.26 63.31
CA ASN A 61 25.48 5.22 62.31
C ASN A 61 24.45 5.35 61.18
N ASP A 62 23.17 5.68 61.45
CA ASP A 62 22.14 5.92 60.42
C ASP A 62 22.51 7.11 59.56
N TRP A 63 23.06 8.17 60.16
CA TRP A 63 23.55 9.36 59.46
C TRP A 63 24.67 9.00 58.49
N TYR A 64 25.65 8.23 58.94
CA TYR A 64 26.76 7.78 58.08
C TYR A 64 26.27 6.88 56.95
N PHE A 65 25.35 5.97 57.20
CA PHE A 65 24.74 5.11 56.21
C PHE A 65 24.04 5.95 55.12
N LEU A 66 23.15 6.86 55.49
CA LEU A 66 22.46 7.73 54.52
C LEU A 66 23.39 8.56 53.70
N ARG A 67 24.47 9.13 54.34
CA ARG A 67 25.51 9.91 53.66
C ARG A 67 26.23 9.14 52.59
N THR A 68 26.46 7.83 52.82
CA THR A 68 27.22 6.96 51.96
C THR A 68 26.34 6.34 50.86
N VAL A 69 25.19 5.84 51.23
CA VAL A 69 24.31 5.10 50.32
C VAL A 69 23.49 6.01 49.39
N GLY A 70 23.10 7.21 49.85
CA GLY A 70 22.29 8.14 49.03
C GLY A 70 22.85 8.41 47.64
N PRO A 71 24.13 8.85 47.49
CA PRO A 71 24.75 8.99 46.17
C PRO A 71 24.84 7.69 45.34
N MET A 72 24.98 6.53 46.00
CA MET A 72 25.05 5.24 45.29
C MET A 72 23.69 4.87 44.66
N VAL A 73 22.60 5.15 45.34
CA VAL A 73 21.25 5.01 44.80
C VAL A 73 21.02 5.96 43.62
N ALA A 74 21.50 7.21 43.73
CA ALA A 74 21.45 8.15 42.63
C ALA A 74 22.21 7.63 41.40
N TYR A 75 23.44 7.12 41.55
CA TYR A 75 24.21 6.53 40.45
C TYR A 75 23.54 5.29 39.87
N PHE A 76 22.91 4.44 40.68
CA PHE A 76 22.17 3.28 40.19
C PHE A 76 21.07 3.70 39.22
N ILE A 77 20.25 4.69 39.56
CA ILE A 77 19.20 5.24 38.71
C ILE A 77 19.78 5.99 37.51
N TYR A 78 20.88 6.73 37.69
CA TYR A 78 21.60 7.45 36.63
C TYR A 78 22.00 6.52 35.47
N PHE A 79 22.46 5.31 35.72
CA PHE A 79 22.84 4.36 34.67
C PHE A 79 21.63 3.89 33.84
N ASP A 80 20.51 3.64 34.49
CA ASP A 80 19.25 3.28 33.81
C ASP A 80 18.69 4.48 33.02
N PHE A 81 18.74 5.66 33.62
CA PHE A 81 18.37 6.90 32.94
C PHE A 81 19.25 7.14 31.71
N THR A 82 20.55 7.09 31.84
CA THR A 82 21.53 7.28 30.75
C THR A 82 21.29 6.30 29.63
N THR A 83 21.05 5.03 29.95
CA THR A 83 20.75 3.99 28.98
C THR A 83 19.49 4.30 28.16
N SER A 84 18.43 4.78 28.81
CA SER A 84 17.18 5.15 28.17
C SER A 84 17.27 6.49 27.44
N PHE A 85 17.97 7.48 28.01
CA PHE A 85 18.12 8.81 27.49
C PHE A 85 18.90 8.86 26.17
N LEU A 86 20.01 8.10 26.09
CA LEU A 86 20.88 8.01 24.92
C LEU A 86 20.55 6.85 23.96
N ASP A 87 19.54 6.02 24.25
CA ASP A 87 19.20 4.80 23.50
C ASP A 87 20.41 3.86 23.33
N LEU A 88 21.15 3.62 24.45
CA LEU A 88 22.39 2.87 24.42
C LEU A 88 22.20 1.39 24.05
N HIS A 89 21.05 0.82 24.26
CA HIS A 89 20.77 -0.56 23.82
C HIS A 89 21.02 -0.75 22.33
N ARG A 90 20.69 0.26 21.52
CA ARG A 90 20.89 0.23 20.07
C ARG A 90 22.25 0.75 19.64
N ARG A 91 22.80 1.76 20.34
CA ARG A 91 23.99 2.49 19.91
C ARG A 91 25.28 1.94 20.49
N ALA A 92 25.27 1.47 21.73
CA ALA A 92 26.46 1.04 22.46
C ALA A 92 26.14 -0.09 23.46
N PRO A 93 25.79 -1.30 23.02
CA PRO A 93 25.38 -2.40 23.91
C PRO A 93 26.49 -2.82 24.89
N ALA A 94 27.77 -2.65 24.54
CA ALA A 94 28.88 -2.91 25.44
C ALA A 94 28.89 -1.98 26.67
N LEU A 95 28.46 -0.70 26.51
CA LEU A 95 28.36 0.25 27.60
C LEU A 95 27.21 -0.14 28.57
N VAL A 96 26.12 -0.65 28.04
CA VAL A 96 25.00 -1.16 28.84
C VAL A 96 25.46 -2.35 29.70
N GLY A 97 26.31 -3.22 29.16
CA GLY A 97 26.93 -4.31 29.92
C GLY A 97 27.77 -3.79 31.11
N ILE A 98 28.61 -2.77 30.87
CA ILE A 98 29.41 -2.11 31.93
C ILE A 98 28.49 -1.53 33.01
N PHE A 99 27.43 -0.79 32.63
CA PHE A 99 26.47 -0.24 33.58
C PHE A 99 25.82 -1.31 34.44
N ARG A 100 25.39 -2.40 33.83
CA ARG A 100 24.76 -3.53 34.55
C ARG A 100 25.71 -4.17 35.58
N TYR A 101 26.97 -4.39 35.23
CA TYR A 101 27.97 -4.91 36.19
C TYR A 101 28.25 -3.89 37.29
N THR A 102 28.31 -2.59 36.95
CA THR A 102 28.48 -1.53 37.95
C THR A 102 27.27 -1.48 38.91
N GLN A 103 26.08 -1.60 38.44
CA GLN A 103 24.86 -1.64 39.26
C GLN A 103 24.88 -2.84 40.21
N ILE A 104 25.29 -4.02 39.76
CA ILE A 104 25.48 -5.20 40.62
C ILE A 104 26.53 -4.92 41.69
N GLY A 105 27.65 -4.30 41.33
CA GLY A 105 28.71 -3.90 42.27
C GLY A 105 28.21 -2.88 43.29
N LEU A 106 27.38 -1.90 42.89
CA LEU A 106 26.73 -0.96 43.82
C LEU A 106 25.81 -1.64 44.80
N LEU A 107 24.99 -2.61 44.39
CA LEU A 107 24.14 -3.39 45.31
C LEU A 107 24.95 -4.17 46.32
N ALA A 108 26.06 -4.81 45.88
CA ALA A 108 26.95 -5.50 46.77
C ALA A 108 27.62 -4.51 47.75
N TYR A 109 28.00 -3.31 47.30
CA TYR A 109 28.55 -2.27 48.15
C TYR A 109 27.55 -1.79 49.21
N VAL A 110 26.28 -1.59 48.84
CA VAL A 110 25.22 -1.24 49.81
C VAL A 110 25.07 -2.31 50.91
N LEU A 111 25.16 -3.59 50.55
CA LEU A 111 25.16 -4.69 51.54
C LEU A 111 26.38 -4.62 52.50
N VAL A 112 27.56 -4.27 51.98
CA VAL A 112 28.76 -4.06 52.82
C VAL A 112 28.55 -2.88 53.75
N GLU A 113 27.95 -1.76 53.28
CA GLU A 113 27.64 -0.60 54.11
C GLU A 113 26.63 -0.92 55.24
N ILE A 114 25.63 -1.73 54.97
CA ILE A 114 24.69 -2.22 56.00
C ILE A 114 25.46 -2.95 57.08
N ILE A 115 26.41 -3.84 56.74
CA ILE A 115 27.22 -4.58 57.71
C ILE A 115 28.15 -3.62 58.48
N PHE A 116 28.77 -2.66 57.80
CA PHE A 116 29.66 -1.70 58.44
C PHE A 116 28.93 -0.81 59.44
N CYS A 117 27.74 -0.31 59.10
CA CYS A 117 26.99 0.65 59.92
C CYS A 117 26.15 -0.03 61.03
N PHE A 118 25.68 -1.24 60.84
CA PHE A 118 24.70 -1.84 61.75
C PHE A 118 25.15 -3.16 62.43
N ALA A 119 26.12 -3.86 61.84
CA ALA A 119 26.62 -5.11 62.43
C ALA A 119 28.05 -4.98 63.07
N THR A 120 28.77 -3.88 62.78
CA THR A 120 30.12 -3.66 63.28
C THR A 120 30.34 -2.18 63.60
N ASP A 121 31.41 -1.85 64.30
CA ASP A 121 31.84 -0.46 64.54
C ASP A 121 32.84 0.05 63.48
N LEU A 122 32.85 -0.58 62.31
CA LEU A 122 33.79 -0.24 61.23
C LEU A 122 33.49 1.13 60.57
N TRP A 123 32.27 1.60 60.69
CA TRP A 123 31.84 2.90 60.14
C TRP A 123 32.66 4.09 60.75
N ALA A 124 33.11 3.93 62.00
CA ALA A 124 33.95 4.95 62.69
C ALA A 124 35.45 4.79 62.41
N LYS A 125 35.88 3.80 61.64
CA LYS A 125 37.29 3.51 61.34
C LYS A 125 37.76 4.09 59.99
N PRO A 126 39.06 4.45 59.86
CA PRO A 126 39.62 4.93 58.56
C PRO A 126 39.39 4.00 57.40
N VAL A 127 39.23 2.69 57.62
CA VAL A 127 38.99 1.69 56.56
C VAL A 127 37.67 2.01 55.79
N HIS A 128 36.65 2.45 56.50
CA HIS A 128 35.38 2.82 55.90
C HIS A 128 35.54 4.02 54.88
N GLU A 129 36.24 5.08 55.27
CA GLU A 129 36.51 6.26 54.42
C GLU A 129 37.37 5.87 53.19
N ILE A 130 38.31 4.93 53.35
CA ILE A 130 39.14 4.43 52.22
C ILE A 130 38.27 3.65 51.25
N VAL A 131 37.43 2.70 51.69
CA VAL A 131 36.55 1.91 50.81
C VAL A 131 35.56 2.80 50.08
N HIS A 132 34.95 3.76 50.80
CA HIS A 132 34.02 4.70 50.21
C HIS A 132 34.70 5.59 49.15
N THR A 133 35.93 6.04 49.39
CA THR A 133 36.69 6.83 48.43
C THR A 133 37.06 6.04 47.17
N ILE A 134 37.43 4.76 47.31
CA ILE A 134 37.73 3.87 46.18
C ILE A 134 36.46 3.72 45.28
N VAL A 135 35.31 3.48 45.87
CA VAL A 135 34.03 3.36 45.13
C VAL A 135 33.68 4.66 44.38
N ARG A 136 33.84 5.82 45.02
CA ARG A 136 33.60 7.12 44.37
C ARG A 136 34.52 7.37 43.20
N VAL A 137 35.83 7.05 43.35
CA VAL A 137 36.80 7.19 42.27
C VAL A 137 36.47 6.24 41.12
N ALA A 138 36.09 4.99 41.40
CA ALA A 138 35.67 4.03 40.37
C ALA A 138 34.45 4.55 39.59
N LEU A 139 33.43 5.07 40.26
CA LEU A 139 32.27 5.65 39.63
C LEU A 139 32.59 6.88 38.79
N ALA A 140 33.49 7.77 39.28
CA ALA A 140 33.98 8.90 38.52
C ALA A 140 34.67 8.48 37.22
N LEU A 141 35.55 7.43 37.28
CA LEU A 141 36.19 6.88 36.09
C LEU A 141 35.24 6.29 35.09
N ILE A 142 34.20 5.57 35.56
CA ILE A 142 33.12 5.04 34.70
C ILE A 142 32.36 6.20 34.04
N SER A 143 32.05 7.27 34.79
CA SER A 143 31.37 8.45 34.23
C SER A 143 32.24 9.14 33.17
N VAL A 144 33.53 9.33 33.40
CA VAL A 144 34.45 9.88 32.40
C VAL A 144 34.51 8.97 31.15
N TYR A 145 34.65 7.67 31.35
CA TYR A 145 34.66 6.70 30.26
C TYR A 145 33.35 6.80 29.42
N THR A 146 32.22 6.93 30.07
CA THR A 146 30.92 7.12 29.41
C THR A 146 30.91 8.37 28.56
N VAL A 147 31.33 9.51 29.10
CA VAL A 147 31.39 10.79 28.39
C VAL A 147 32.29 10.65 27.14
N VAL A 148 33.48 10.04 27.28
CA VAL A 148 34.43 9.84 26.16
C VAL A 148 33.83 8.93 25.08
N ARG A 149 33.12 7.87 25.47
CA ARG A 149 32.50 6.94 24.51
C ARG A 149 31.31 7.57 23.75
N VAL A 150 30.54 8.45 24.43
CA VAL A 150 29.39 9.16 23.82
C VAL A 150 29.89 10.34 22.96
N TYR A 151 31.08 10.89 23.22
CA TYR A 151 31.62 12.06 22.51
C TYR A 151 31.67 11.91 20.98
N ASN A 152 31.85 10.70 20.46
CA ASN A 152 31.86 10.42 19.01
C ASN A 152 30.51 10.56 18.33
N HIS A 153 29.43 10.73 19.07
CA HIS A 153 28.07 10.88 18.54
C HIS A 153 27.68 12.35 18.49
N ARG A 154 27.38 12.91 17.32
CA ARG A 154 27.19 14.36 17.08
C ARG A 154 25.78 14.88 17.31
N ASN A 155 24.88 14.13 17.97
CA ASN A 155 23.52 14.57 18.20
C ASN A 155 23.44 15.65 19.30
N ALA A 156 22.43 16.54 19.20
CA ALA A 156 22.23 17.59 20.20
C ALA A 156 21.96 17.05 21.61
N VAL A 157 21.24 15.92 21.71
CA VAL A 157 20.96 15.22 22.97
C VAL A 157 22.27 14.72 23.59
N ASP A 158 23.15 14.09 22.77
CA ASP A 158 24.44 13.58 23.22
C ASP A 158 25.34 14.73 23.73
N ARG A 159 25.34 15.88 23.05
CA ARG A 159 26.08 17.08 23.50
C ARG A 159 25.61 17.62 24.84
N LEU A 160 24.27 17.69 25.04
CA LEU A 160 23.70 18.13 26.32
C LEU A 160 24.02 17.14 27.45
N PHE A 161 24.01 15.82 27.17
CA PHE A 161 24.45 14.80 28.11
C PHE A 161 25.93 14.99 28.51
N ILE A 162 26.80 15.11 27.52
CA ILE A 162 28.26 15.29 27.73
C ILE A 162 28.51 16.54 28.57
N THR A 163 27.86 17.67 28.20
CA THR A 163 28.03 18.93 28.92
C THR A 163 27.57 18.82 30.37
N GLY A 164 26.36 18.27 30.61
CA GLY A 164 25.81 18.08 31.95
C GLY A 164 26.70 17.18 32.83
N SER A 165 27.00 15.98 32.31
CA SER A 165 27.85 15.03 33.06
C SER A 165 29.26 15.56 33.30
N SER A 166 29.83 16.32 32.35
CA SER A 166 31.12 16.97 32.56
C SER A 166 31.09 18.04 33.66
N LEU A 167 30.01 18.82 33.72
CA LEU A 167 29.78 19.83 34.78
C LEU A 167 29.63 19.19 36.16
N LEU A 168 28.92 18.06 36.26
CA LEU A 168 28.85 17.28 37.50
C LEU A 168 30.21 16.77 37.93
N ILE A 169 31.00 16.19 37.01
CA ILE A 169 32.33 15.66 37.29
C ILE A 169 33.26 16.79 37.77
N LEU A 170 33.22 17.95 37.09
CA LEU A 170 34.02 19.10 37.47
C LEU A 170 33.59 19.66 38.86
N GLY A 171 32.29 19.76 39.12
CA GLY A 171 31.75 20.19 40.41
C GLY A 171 32.14 19.22 41.53
N GLY A 172 32.06 17.91 41.28
CA GLY A 172 32.47 16.87 42.23
C GLY A 172 33.98 16.91 42.51
N LEU A 173 34.82 17.06 41.48
CA LEU A 173 36.28 17.19 41.63
C LEU A 173 36.64 18.47 42.39
N ALA A 174 36.03 19.59 42.10
CA ALA A 174 36.25 20.87 42.82
C ALA A 174 35.84 20.71 44.31
N SER A 175 34.70 20.12 44.56
CA SER A 175 34.26 19.80 45.93
C SER A 175 35.24 18.92 46.69
N MET A 176 35.74 17.87 46.04
CA MET A 176 36.71 16.93 46.62
C MET A 176 38.06 17.64 46.90
N LEU A 177 38.63 18.34 45.93
CA LEU A 177 39.90 19.03 46.09
C LEU A 177 39.82 20.10 47.22
N LEU A 178 38.77 20.91 47.23
CA LEU A 178 38.55 21.89 48.29
C LEU A 178 38.40 21.22 49.66
N SER A 179 37.69 20.10 49.76
CA SER A 179 37.58 19.32 51.01
C SER A 179 38.93 18.87 51.56
N ILE A 180 39.87 18.44 50.70
CA ILE A 180 41.22 18.01 51.06
C ILE A 180 42.05 19.21 51.57
N PHE A 181 42.01 20.36 50.90
CA PHE A 181 42.77 21.54 51.27
C PHE A 181 42.17 22.25 52.54
N TRP A 182 40.88 22.10 52.82
CA TRP A 182 40.24 22.75 53.96
C TRP A 182 40.22 21.86 55.21
N LEU A 183 40.53 20.57 55.11
CA LEU A 183 40.62 19.68 56.28
C LEU A 183 41.78 20.05 57.23
N ASP A 184 42.72 20.84 56.77
CA ASP A 184 43.87 21.31 57.58
C ASP A 184 43.63 22.62 58.30
N LEU A 185 42.46 23.22 58.10
CA LEU A 185 42.04 24.45 58.75
C LEU A 185 40.92 24.15 59.74
N SER A 186 41.18 24.22 61.01
CA SER A 186 40.20 24.38 62.12
C SER A 186 39.37 25.65 61.91
N ALA A 187 38.81 25.82 60.74
CA ALA A 187 38.04 26.99 60.36
C ALA A 187 36.59 26.92 60.92
N PRO A 188 36.10 28.02 61.47
CA PRO A 188 34.69 28.15 61.82
C PRO A 188 33.83 27.92 60.56
N ASP A 189 32.54 27.57 60.74
CA ASP A 189 31.57 27.40 59.66
C ASP A 189 31.75 28.42 58.52
N PRO A 190 31.77 28.00 57.27
CA PRO A 190 32.08 28.89 56.18
C PRO A 190 31.10 30.06 56.14
N ALA A 191 31.62 31.27 56.37
CA ALA A 191 30.82 32.47 56.41
C ALA A 191 30.12 32.79 55.08
N MET A 192 30.72 32.31 53.96
CA MET A 192 30.25 32.55 52.62
C MET A 192 30.05 31.21 51.87
N PHE A 193 29.00 31.11 51.05
CA PHE A 193 28.64 29.87 50.35
C PHE A 193 29.75 29.30 49.44
N TRP A 194 30.56 30.14 48.79
CA TRP A 194 31.66 29.67 47.91
C TRP A 194 32.83 29.04 48.67
N GLN A 195 32.88 29.24 49.99
CA GLN A 195 33.91 28.66 50.85
C GLN A 195 33.59 27.19 51.20
N ALA A 196 32.31 26.81 51.10
CA ALA A 196 31.90 25.45 51.39
C ALA A 196 32.14 24.50 50.18
N PRO A 197 32.95 23.43 50.33
CA PRO A 197 33.23 22.52 49.23
C PRO A 197 31.98 21.94 48.55
N LEU A 198 30.93 21.65 49.31
CA LEU A 198 29.68 21.10 48.77
C LEU A 198 28.93 22.04 47.80
N THR A 199 29.18 23.35 47.90
CA THR A 199 28.59 24.33 46.96
C THR A 199 28.92 23.99 45.52
N TYR A 200 30.14 23.56 45.22
CA TYR A 200 30.55 23.21 43.87
C TYR A 200 29.88 21.94 43.37
N LEU A 201 29.63 20.98 44.26
CA LEU A 201 28.83 19.81 43.94
C LEU A 201 27.35 20.19 43.67
N HIS A 202 26.76 21.06 44.47
CA HIS A 202 25.39 21.56 44.25
C HIS A 202 25.27 22.23 42.89
N ILE A 203 26.23 23.10 42.51
CA ILE A 203 26.25 23.75 41.21
C ILE A 203 26.39 22.72 40.09
N GLY A 204 27.29 21.74 40.22
CA GLY A 204 27.47 20.68 39.25
C GLY A 204 26.22 19.84 39.00
N ILE A 205 25.53 19.44 40.08
CA ILE A 205 24.28 18.68 40.00
C ILE A 205 23.18 19.54 39.37
N PHE A 206 23.02 20.78 39.76
CA PHE A 206 22.00 21.67 39.20
C PHE A 206 22.19 21.84 37.68
N LEU A 207 23.42 22.10 37.24
CA LEU A 207 23.74 22.31 35.84
C LEU A 207 23.58 21.01 35.03
N GLU A 208 23.94 19.84 35.58
CA GLU A 208 23.67 18.54 34.96
C GLU A 208 22.17 18.33 34.77
N LEU A 209 21.39 18.51 35.83
CA LEU A 209 19.93 18.36 35.76
C LEU A 209 19.31 19.34 34.76
N LEU A 210 19.80 20.58 34.67
CA LEU A 210 19.34 21.53 33.68
C LEU A 210 19.62 21.03 32.24
N CYS A 211 20.85 20.54 32.00
CA CYS A 211 21.24 19.99 30.69
C CYS A 211 20.37 18.79 30.31
N PHE A 212 20.07 17.90 31.27
CA PHE A 212 19.24 16.74 31.02
C PHE A 212 17.78 17.12 30.77
N SER A 213 17.21 18.07 31.50
CA SER A 213 15.86 18.62 31.24
C SER A 213 15.78 19.23 29.84
N LEU A 214 16.76 20.01 29.43
CA LEU A 214 16.83 20.56 28.07
C LEU A 214 16.98 19.45 27.01
N GLY A 215 17.77 18.42 27.31
CA GLY A 215 17.93 17.27 26.43
C GLY A 215 16.64 16.49 26.23
N LEU A 216 15.88 16.26 27.30
CA LEU A 216 14.57 15.62 27.23
C LEU A 216 13.56 16.47 26.43
N ALA A 217 13.51 17.77 26.68
CA ALA A 217 12.64 18.68 25.92
C ALA A 217 13.00 18.71 24.43
N TYR A 218 14.29 18.73 24.09
CA TYR A 218 14.77 18.66 22.71
C TYR A 218 14.42 17.34 22.04
N ARG A 219 14.62 16.20 22.73
CA ARG A 219 14.27 14.86 22.25
C ARG A 219 12.78 14.78 21.95
N HIS A 220 11.94 15.21 22.88
CA HIS A 220 10.48 15.20 22.71
C HIS A 220 10.05 16.06 21.52
N ARG A 221 10.63 17.27 21.38
CA ARG A 221 10.35 18.13 20.22
C ARG A 221 10.72 17.46 18.89
N GLN A 222 11.87 16.79 18.83
CA GLN A 222 12.28 16.08 17.62
C GLN A 222 11.34 14.92 17.29
N GLU A 223 10.94 14.15 18.29
CA GLU A 223 9.98 13.05 18.11
C GLU A 223 8.61 13.57 17.62
N SER A 224 8.13 14.68 18.18
CA SER A 224 6.87 15.32 17.76
C SER A 224 6.93 15.79 16.30
N ILE A 225 8.02 16.46 15.91
CA ILE A 225 8.24 16.89 14.51
C ILE A 225 8.28 15.67 13.58
N ARG A 226 9.00 14.61 13.97
CA ARG A 226 9.11 13.38 13.17
C ARG A 226 7.74 12.72 12.97
N LYS A 227 6.94 12.63 14.04
CA LYS A 227 5.57 12.08 13.97
C LYS A 227 4.69 12.89 13.01
N ALA A 228 4.72 14.25 13.14
CA ALA A 228 3.96 15.13 12.27
C ALA A 228 4.36 15.01 10.77
N VAL A 229 5.66 14.85 10.49
CA VAL A 229 6.14 14.64 9.11
C VAL A 229 5.67 13.29 8.55
N VAL A 230 5.73 12.23 9.35
CA VAL A 230 5.27 10.89 8.94
C VAL A 230 3.76 10.91 8.67
N GLU A 231 2.98 11.53 9.56
CA GLU A 231 1.53 11.66 9.41
C GLU A 231 1.16 12.42 8.15
N LYS A 232 1.82 13.56 7.89
CA LYS A 232 1.61 14.35 6.67
C LYS A 232 1.97 13.58 5.39
N ASN A 233 3.03 12.77 5.42
CA ASN A 233 3.41 11.95 4.27
C ASN A 233 2.39 10.83 4.02
N LEU A 234 1.87 10.21 5.08
CA LEU A 234 0.83 9.19 4.99
C LEU A 234 -0.48 9.76 4.43
N GLU A 235 -0.85 10.98 4.84
CA GLU A 235 -2.02 11.68 4.32
C GLU A 235 -1.89 11.95 2.81
N LYS A 236 -0.74 12.47 2.39
CA LYS A 236 -0.45 12.67 0.95
C LYS A 236 -0.52 11.37 0.14
N GLU A 237 0.02 10.28 0.67
CA GLU A 237 -0.03 8.97 0.01
C GLU A 237 -1.47 8.46 -0.12
N ARG A 238 -2.30 8.67 0.92
CA ARG A 238 -3.73 8.33 0.87
C ARG A 238 -4.49 9.15 -0.19
N GLU A 239 -4.25 10.46 -0.24
CA GLU A 239 -4.86 11.32 -1.26
C GLU A 239 -4.46 10.89 -2.67
N GLN A 240 -3.19 10.56 -2.88
CA GLN A 240 -2.71 10.10 -4.18
C GLN A 240 -3.37 8.79 -4.60
N ARG A 241 -3.45 7.82 -3.70
CA ARG A 241 -4.14 6.53 -3.97
C ARG A 241 -5.62 6.73 -4.31
N LEU A 242 -6.31 7.63 -3.61
CA LEU A 242 -7.72 7.94 -3.90
C LEU A 242 -7.89 8.56 -5.29
N ARG A 243 -6.97 9.45 -5.72
CA ARG A 243 -6.97 10.02 -7.08
C ARG A 243 -6.72 8.95 -8.14
N GLU A 244 -5.71 8.10 -7.95
CA GLU A 244 -5.39 6.99 -8.85
C GLU A 244 -6.58 6.01 -8.99
N GLN A 245 -7.29 5.70 -7.89
CA GLN A 245 -8.49 4.88 -7.92
C GLN A 245 -9.62 5.53 -8.72
N ALA A 246 -9.88 6.82 -8.47
CA ALA A 246 -10.93 7.56 -9.20
C ALA A 246 -10.61 7.66 -10.70
N GLU A 247 -9.36 7.89 -11.08
CA GLU A 247 -8.92 7.89 -12.48
C GLU A 247 -9.07 6.51 -13.14
N ALA A 248 -8.70 5.44 -12.42
CA ALA A 248 -8.87 4.07 -12.90
C ALA A 248 -10.36 3.70 -13.08
N GLU A 249 -11.24 4.08 -12.17
CA GLU A 249 -12.68 3.86 -12.28
C GLU A 249 -13.27 4.60 -13.48
N LEU A 250 -12.85 5.86 -13.69
CA LEU A 250 -13.27 6.67 -14.85
C LEU A 250 -12.82 6.03 -16.16
N ALA A 251 -11.59 5.54 -16.25
CA ALA A 251 -11.05 4.86 -17.43
C ALA A 251 -11.83 3.57 -17.73
N VAL A 252 -12.17 2.77 -16.72
CA VAL A 252 -12.99 1.55 -16.86
C VAL A 252 -14.39 1.91 -17.36
N GLN A 253 -15.00 2.98 -16.86
CA GLN A 253 -16.31 3.43 -17.30
C GLN A 253 -16.30 3.90 -18.78
N GLN A 254 -15.26 4.64 -19.19
CA GLN A 254 -15.08 5.06 -20.58
C GLN A 254 -14.92 3.86 -21.54
N LEU A 255 -14.07 2.90 -21.18
CA LEU A 255 -13.88 1.67 -21.98
C LEU A 255 -15.19 0.88 -22.11
N LYS A 256 -15.98 0.78 -21.05
CA LYS A 256 -17.26 0.10 -21.09
C LYS A 256 -18.26 0.80 -22.00
N GLN A 257 -18.25 2.14 -22.01
CA GLN A 257 -19.08 2.94 -22.89
C GLN A 257 -18.68 2.76 -24.36
N GLU A 258 -17.36 2.84 -24.68
CA GLU A 258 -16.85 2.58 -26.02
C GLU A 258 -17.18 1.17 -26.51
N MET A 259 -17.02 0.17 -25.66
CA MET A 259 -17.37 -1.21 -25.97
C MET A 259 -18.87 -1.38 -26.30
N THR A 260 -19.74 -0.70 -25.54
CA THR A 260 -21.18 -0.69 -25.81
C THR A 260 -21.51 -0.03 -27.14
N GLU A 261 -20.83 1.09 -27.47
CA GLU A 261 -21.04 1.77 -28.75
C GLU A 261 -20.57 0.91 -29.94
N VAL A 262 -19.40 0.25 -29.81
CA VAL A 262 -18.92 -0.70 -30.83
C VAL A 262 -19.88 -1.86 -31.03
N GLN A 263 -20.42 -2.43 -29.95
CA GLN A 263 -21.41 -3.50 -30.02
C GLN A 263 -22.70 -3.02 -30.71
N MET A 264 -23.20 -1.83 -30.37
CA MET A 264 -24.38 -1.24 -31.04
C MET A 264 -24.16 -1.02 -32.52
N ARG A 265 -22.99 -0.50 -32.92
CA ARG A 265 -22.63 -0.33 -34.34
C ARG A 265 -22.54 -1.68 -35.06
N ALA A 266 -21.97 -2.71 -34.42
CA ALA A 266 -21.91 -4.04 -35.00
C ALA A 266 -23.31 -4.64 -35.22
N LEU A 267 -24.23 -4.46 -34.27
CA LEU A 267 -25.63 -4.88 -34.43
C LEU A 267 -26.34 -4.15 -35.57
N GLN A 268 -26.12 -2.84 -35.73
CA GLN A 268 -26.73 -2.04 -36.81
C GLN A 268 -26.24 -2.43 -38.22
N VAL A 269 -24.98 -2.89 -38.36
CA VAL A 269 -24.40 -3.29 -39.67
C VAL A 269 -24.93 -4.66 -40.14
N GLN A 270 -25.43 -5.49 -39.23
CA GLN A 270 -25.87 -6.86 -39.58
C GLN A 270 -27.25 -6.94 -40.21
N ILE A 271 -28.11 -5.95 -40.04
CA ILE A 271 -29.36 -5.86 -40.77
C ILE A 271 -29.10 -5.02 -42.02
N SER A 272 -29.08 -5.65 -43.19
CA SER A 272 -28.90 -4.92 -44.47
C SER A 272 -30.06 -3.91 -44.61
N PRO A 273 -29.81 -2.60 -44.44
CA PRO A 273 -30.90 -1.59 -44.55
C PRO A 273 -31.57 -1.65 -45.94
N HIS A 274 -30.78 -1.93 -46.95
CA HIS A 274 -31.28 -2.07 -48.34
C HIS A 274 -32.23 -3.26 -48.50
N PHE A 275 -31.99 -4.40 -47.86
CA PHE A 275 -32.90 -5.54 -47.88
C PHE A 275 -34.20 -5.17 -47.17
N LEU A 276 -34.15 -4.50 -46.02
CA LEU A 276 -35.30 -4.08 -45.26
C LEU A 276 -36.20 -3.11 -46.07
N PHE A 277 -35.59 -2.07 -46.64
CA PHE A 277 -36.33 -1.10 -47.47
C PHE A 277 -36.97 -1.76 -48.68
N ASN A 278 -36.28 -2.68 -49.35
CA ASN A 278 -36.81 -3.40 -50.48
C ASN A 278 -37.96 -4.36 -50.10
N SER A 279 -37.86 -4.99 -48.95
CA SER A 279 -38.91 -5.88 -48.44
C SER A 279 -40.17 -5.08 -48.08
N LEU A 280 -40.01 -3.90 -47.42
CA LEU A 280 -41.14 -3.02 -47.09
C LEU A 280 -41.83 -2.46 -48.33
N ASN A 281 -41.05 -2.10 -49.37
CA ASN A 281 -41.62 -1.62 -50.67
C ASN A 281 -42.40 -2.73 -51.37
N THR A 282 -41.89 -3.98 -51.37
CA THR A 282 -42.62 -5.12 -51.94
C THR A 282 -43.89 -5.44 -51.17
N LEU A 283 -43.82 -5.39 -49.82
CA LEU A 283 -44.99 -5.57 -48.96
C LEU A 283 -46.04 -4.49 -49.21
N SER A 284 -45.65 -3.23 -49.32
CA SER A 284 -46.57 -2.13 -49.60
C SER A 284 -47.33 -2.31 -50.93
N SER A 285 -46.67 -2.86 -51.96
CA SER A 285 -47.34 -3.20 -53.21
C SER A 285 -48.31 -4.36 -53.04
N LEU A 286 -47.89 -5.43 -52.33
CA LEU A 286 -48.70 -6.64 -52.12
C LEU A 286 -49.96 -6.36 -51.31
N ILE A 287 -49.94 -5.47 -50.32
CA ILE A 287 -51.10 -5.13 -49.51
C ILE A 287 -52.28 -4.65 -50.38
N THR A 288 -51.98 -3.96 -51.47
CA THR A 288 -53.01 -3.45 -52.37
C THR A 288 -53.39 -4.49 -53.43
N ASP A 289 -52.43 -5.25 -53.95
CA ASP A 289 -52.61 -6.13 -55.10
C ASP A 289 -53.09 -7.57 -54.72
N ASP A 290 -52.55 -8.12 -53.61
CA ASP A 290 -52.86 -9.49 -53.16
C ASP A 290 -52.63 -9.61 -51.64
N PRO A 291 -53.67 -9.37 -50.80
CA PRO A 291 -53.56 -9.40 -49.37
C PRO A 291 -53.12 -10.75 -48.79
N ASP A 292 -53.51 -11.86 -49.36
CA ASP A 292 -53.15 -13.20 -48.91
C ASP A 292 -51.63 -13.48 -49.14
N ARG A 293 -51.07 -12.94 -50.22
CA ARG A 293 -49.62 -12.97 -50.43
C ARG A 293 -48.86 -12.00 -49.56
N ALA A 294 -49.50 -10.87 -49.20
CA ALA A 294 -48.88 -9.93 -48.25
C ALA A 294 -48.72 -10.54 -46.87
N GLU A 295 -49.76 -11.26 -46.37
CA GLU A 295 -49.69 -11.99 -45.10
C GLU A 295 -48.55 -13.01 -45.08
N ARG A 296 -48.49 -13.88 -46.10
CA ARG A 296 -47.39 -14.88 -46.22
C ARG A 296 -46.02 -14.22 -46.33
N PHE A 297 -45.90 -13.09 -47.00
CA PHE A 297 -44.66 -12.34 -47.09
C PHE A 297 -44.20 -11.80 -45.74
N VAL A 298 -45.15 -11.32 -44.88
CA VAL A 298 -44.84 -10.86 -43.52
C VAL A 298 -44.39 -12.03 -42.66
N ASP A 299 -45.02 -13.19 -42.75
CA ASP A 299 -44.61 -14.37 -41.99
C ASP A 299 -43.18 -14.81 -42.34
N GLU A 300 -42.86 -14.89 -43.63
CA GLU A 300 -41.53 -15.25 -44.08
C GLU A 300 -40.49 -14.16 -43.70
N MET A 301 -40.88 -12.91 -43.78
CA MET A 301 -40.00 -11.82 -43.33
C MET A 301 -39.71 -11.91 -41.83
N SER A 302 -40.73 -12.26 -41.04
CA SER A 302 -40.55 -12.47 -39.60
C SER A 302 -39.61 -13.65 -39.31
N ASN A 303 -39.71 -14.73 -40.06
CA ASN A 303 -38.80 -15.89 -39.94
C ASN A 303 -37.34 -15.53 -40.27
N VAL A 304 -37.17 -14.78 -41.36
CA VAL A 304 -35.84 -14.28 -41.79
C VAL A 304 -35.21 -13.37 -40.71
N TYR A 305 -35.96 -12.39 -40.19
CA TYR A 305 -35.44 -11.48 -39.14
C TYR A 305 -35.16 -12.20 -37.83
N ARG A 306 -36.00 -13.15 -37.42
CA ARG A 306 -35.78 -13.95 -36.21
C ARG A 306 -34.47 -14.74 -36.31
N TYR A 307 -34.21 -15.35 -37.45
CA TYR A 307 -32.97 -16.07 -37.70
C TYR A 307 -31.77 -15.15 -37.70
N LEU A 308 -31.85 -14.00 -38.38
CA LEU A 308 -30.77 -12.98 -38.40
C LEU A 308 -30.38 -12.53 -36.98
N LEU A 309 -31.33 -12.34 -36.08
CA LEU A 309 -31.09 -11.96 -34.71
C LEU A 309 -30.44 -13.09 -33.88
N GLN A 310 -30.83 -14.35 -34.12
CA GLN A 310 -30.33 -15.51 -33.40
C GLN A 310 -28.96 -16.02 -33.92
N ALA A 311 -28.65 -15.77 -35.18
CA ALA A 311 -27.43 -16.23 -35.84
C ALA A 311 -26.16 -15.60 -35.29
N ASN A 312 -26.26 -14.45 -34.64
CA ASN A 312 -25.12 -13.71 -34.07
C ASN A 312 -24.53 -14.37 -32.82
N ASP A 313 -25.35 -15.11 -32.07
CA ASP A 313 -24.95 -15.71 -30.80
C ASP A 313 -24.41 -17.14 -30.97
N ARG A 314 -24.30 -17.61 -32.22
CA ARG A 314 -23.89 -18.97 -32.53
C ARG A 314 -22.66 -18.99 -33.43
N GLU A 315 -21.67 -19.80 -33.07
CA GLU A 315 -20.51 -20.03 -33.91
C GLU A 315 -20.84 -20.95 -35.10
N LEU A 316 -21.69 -21.94 -34.88
CA LEU A 316 -22.12 -22.95 -35.86
C LEU A 316 -23.63 -23.13 -35.84
N THR A 317 -24.18 -23.48 -36.98
CA THR A 317 -25.58 -23.90 -37.16
C THR A 317 -25.66 -25.17 -37.99
N THR A 318 -26.76 -25.92 -37.87
CA THR A 318 -26.96 -27.11 -38.71
C THR A 318 -27.36 -26.74 -40.13
N LEU A 319 -26.98 -27.55 -41.13
CA LEU A 319 -27.37 -27.37 -42.52
C LEU A 319 -28.90 -27.31 -42.65
N ALA A 320 -29.63 -28.15 -41.90
CA ALA A 320 -31.09 -28.11 -41.85
C ALA A 320 -31.66 -26.76 -41.45
N THR A 321 -31.05 -26.10 -40.44
CA THR A 321 -31.47 -24.80 -39.95
C THR A 321 -31.16 -23.68 -40.95
N GLU A 322 -29.96 -23.71 -41.53
CA GLU A 322 -29.54 -22.74 -42.56
C GLU A 322 -30.43 -22.88 -43.83
N MET A 323 -30.78 -24.13 -44.25
CA MET A 323 -31.63 -24.38 -45.37
C MET A 323 -33.09 -23.92 -45.15
N ARG A 324 -33.63 -24.07 -43.97
CA ARG A 324 -34.94 -23.47 -43.61
C ARG A 324 -34.93 -21.97 -43.76
N PHE A 325 -33.90 -21.34 -43.29
CA PHE A 325 -33.73 -19.91 -43.46
C PHE A 325 -33.59 -19.50 -44.94
N VAL A 326 -32.81 -20.24 -45.71
CA VAL A 326 -32.64 -20.06 -47.16
C VAL A 326 -33.99 -20.17 -47.90
N GLN A 327 -34.82 -21.10 -47.51
CA GLN A 327 -36.16 -21.25 -48.08
C GLN A 327 -37.06 -20.01 -47.85
N SER A 328 -37.10 -19.53 -46.60
CA SER A 328 -37.83 -18.30 -46.27
C SER A 328 -37.26 -17.07 -47.00
N TYR A 329 -35.93 -16.94 -47.04
CA TYR A 329 -35.24 -15.89 -47.77
C TYR A 329 -35.49 -15.94 -49.27
N TYR A 330 -35.47 -17.13 -49.87
CA TYR A 330 -35.77 -17.35 -51.27
C TYR A 330 -37.25 -17.01 -51.57
N HIS A 331 -38.19 -17.33 -50.71
CA HIS A 331 -39.58 -16.94 -50.86
C HIS A 331 -39.77 -15.40 -50.98
N LEU A 332 -39.04 -14.63 -50.17
CA LEU A 332 -39.04 -13.16 -50.26
C LEU A 332 -38.44 -12.69 -51.60
N LEU A 333 -37.33 -13.29 -52.04
CA LEU A 333 -36.70 -13.01 -53.35
C LEU A 333 -37.65 -13.39 -54.50
N LYS A 334 -38.27 -14.56 -54.45
CA LYS A 334 -39.21 -15.03 -55.46
C LYS A 334 -40.42 -14.14 -55.59
N THR A 335 -40.96 -13.65 -54.49
CA THR A 335 -42.07 -12.69 -54.47
C THR A 335 -41.70 -11.40 -55.17
N ARG A 336 -40.44 -10.94 -54.98
CA ARG A 336 -39.92 -9.69 -55.59
C ARG A 336 -39.59 -9.82 -57.05
N TYR A 337 -38.89 -10.94 -57.44
CA TYR A 337 -38.32 -11.13 -58.80
C TYR A 337 -39.17 -12.05 -59.68
N GLY A 338 -40.21 -12.65 -59.18
CA GLY A 338 -41.07 -13.53 -59.92
C GLY A 338 -40.35 -14.72 -60.52
N HIS A 339 -40.50 -14.92 -61.87
CA HIS A 339 -39.82 -15.97 -62.60
C HIS A 339 -38.33 -15.70 -62.86
N GLY A 340 -37.85 -14.52 -62.54
CA GLY A 340 -36.47 -14.13 -62.76
C GLY A 340 -35.42 -14.79 -61.85
N ILE A 341 -35.82 -15.50 -60.79
CA ILE A 341 -34.93 -16.24 -59.90
C ILE A 341 -35.42 -17.68 -59.71
N VAL A 342 -34.46 -18.63 -59.77
CA VAL A 342 -34.70 -20.08 -59.58
C VAL A 342 -33.67 -20.63 -58.62
N LEU A 343 -34.13 -21.27 -57.55
CA LEU A 343 -33.28 -21.97 -56.57
C LEU A 343 -33.53 -23.48 -56.75
N THR A 344 -32.45 -24.27 -56.93
CA THR A 344 -32.50 -25.72 -56.97
C THR A 344 -31.61 -26.26 -55.84
N VAL A 345 -32.13 -27.20 -55.06
CA VAL A 345 -31.46 -27.77 -53.91
C VAL A 345 -31.39 -29.29 -54.12
N ASP A 346 -30.20 -29.83 -54.11
CA ASP A 346 -29.91 -31.28 -54.21
C ASP A 346 -29.03 -31.73 -53.04
N ILE A 347 -29.67 -31.87 -51.88
CA ILE A 347 -29.00 -32.22 -50.62
C ILE A 347 -29.74 -33.44 -50.02
N ALA A 348 -29.06 -34.54 -49.85
CA ALA A 348 -29.58 -35.71 -49.18
C ALA A 348 -29.83 -35.48 -47.69
N ASP A 349 -30.85 -36.12 -47.12
CA ASP A 349 -31.21 -35.96 -45.70
C ASP A 349 -30.08 -36.29 -44.72
N THR A 350 -29.17 -37.17 -45.14
CA THR A 350 -27.99 -37.54 -44.33
C THR A 350 -27.07 -36.37 -43.99
N TYR A 351 -27.09 -35.26 -44.75
CA TYR A 351 -26.26 -34.08 -44.54
C TYR A 351 -26.92 -33.00 -43.69
N GLN A 352 -28.19 -33.15 -43.35
CA GLN A 352 -28.99 -32.15 -42.61
C GLN A 352 -28.43 -31.83 -41.22
N THR A 353 -27.73 -32.76 -40.57
CA THR A 353 -27.13 -32.60 -39.22
C THR A 353 -25.75 -31.97 -39.23
N TYR A 354 -25.09 -31.94 -40.39
CA TYR A 354 -23.79 -31.27 -40.52
C TYR A 354 -23.89 -29.79 -40.27
N GLN A 355 -22.80 -29.19 -39.87
CA GLN A 355 -22.74 -27.80 -39.41
C GLN A 355 -21.95 -26.90 -40.36
N LEU A 356 -22.28 -25.63 -40.34
CA LEU A 356 -21.56 -24.54 -41.02
C LEU A 356 -21.73 -23.23 -40.23
N PRO A 357 -20.88 -22.22 -40.48
CA PRO A 357 -21.09 -20.91 -39.90
C PRO A 357 -22.43 -20.32 -40.33
N PRO A 358 -23.21 -19.72 -39.41
CA PRO A 358 -24.52 -19.16 -39.74
C PRO A 358 -24.41 -18.01 -40.76
N LEU A 359 -25.46 -17.83 -41.57
CA LEU A 359 -25.60 -16.84 -42.63
C LEU A 359 -24.66 -17.05 -43.84
N THR A 360 -23.97 -18.20 -43.92
CA THR A 360 -23.05 -18.50 -45.02
C THR A 360 -23.80 -18.61 -46.36
N LEU A 361 -24.89 -19.36 -46.41
CA LEU A 361 -25.68 -19.51 -47.64
C LEU A 361 -26.41 -18.25 -48.04
N GLN A 362 -26.89 -17.46 -47.07
CA GLN A 362 -27.46 -16.13 -47.32
C GLN A 362 -26.49 -15.22 -48.04
N LEU A 363 -25.27 -15.10 -47.50
CA LEU A 363 -24.25 -14.23 -48.10
C LEU A 363 -23.93 -14.61 -49.55
N LEU A 364 -23.90 -15.90 -49.84
CA LEU A 364 -23.64 -16.39 -51.20
C LEU A 364 -24.81 -16.11 -52.13
N ILE A 365 -26.06 -16.34 -51.69
CA ILE A 365 -27.28 -16.03 -52.47
C ILE A 365 -27.41 -14.49 -52.67
N GLU A 366 -27.16 -13.70 -51.63
CA GLU A 366 -27.16 -12.24 -51.72
C GLU A 366 -26.10 -11.72 -52.75
N ASN A 367 -24.92 -12.33 -52.73
CA ASN A 367 -23.86 -12.04 -53.71
C ASN A 367 -24.33 -12.37 -55.13
N ALA A 368 -24.94 -13.54 -55.33
CA ALA A 368 -25.48 -13.93 -56.64
C ALA A 368 -26.51 -12.92 -57.16
N VAL A 369 -27.49 -12.52 -56.33
CA VAL A 369 -28.54 -11.50 -56.69
C VAL A 369 -27.96 -10.11 -56.90
N LYS A 370 -26.96 -9.69 -56.10
CA LYS A 370 -26.37 -8.37 -56.17
C LYS A 370 -25.58 -8.17 -57.44
N HIS A 371 -24.83 -9.16 -57.88
CA HIS A 371 -23.88 -9.05 -59.01
C HIS A 371 -24.45 -9.44 -60.36
N ASN A 372 -25.63 -10.06 -60.39
CA ASN A 372 -26.27 -10.50 -61.64
C ASN A 372 -27.56 -9.75 -61.96
N VAL A 373 -27.89 -9.63 -63.21
CA VAL A 373 -29.18 -9.18 -63.67
C VAL A 373 -30.22 -10.30 -63.40
N VAL A 374 -31.35 -9.92 -62.77
CA VAL A 374 -32.43 -10.85 -62.47
C VAL A 374 -33.64 -10.47 -63.32
N SER A 375 -33.93 -11.22 -64.41
CA SER A 375 -35.06 -10.96 -65.26
C SER A 375 -35.76 -12.28 -65.64
N SER A 376 -37.07 -12.20 -66.00
CA SER A 376 -37.86 -13.35 -66.34
C SER A 376 -37.41 -14.01 -67.68
N ASP A 377 -36.85 -13.23 -68.59
CA ASP A 377 -36.40 -13.74 -69.89
C ASP A 377 -35.12 -14.57 -69.78
N ARG A 378 -34.29 -14.23 -68.79
CA ARG A 378 -33.06 -14.94 -68.49
C ARG A 378 -32.90 -15.08 -66.96
N PRO A 379 -33.48 -16.15 -66.38
CA PRO A 379 -33.49 -16.29 -64.92
C PRO A 379 -32.09 -16.46 -64.31
N LEU A 380 -31.89 -15.87 -63.13
CA LEU A 380 -30.75 -16.18 -62.26
C LEU A 380 -31.02 -17.54 -61.63
N THR A 381 -30.23 -18.56 -62.02
CA THR A 381 -30.30 -19.90 -61.42
C THR A 381 -29.25 -20.07 -60.35
N ILE A 382 -29.67 -20.49 -59.16
CA ILE A 382 -28.79 -20.81 -58.05
C ILE A 382 -28.97 -22.29 -57.72
N HIS A 383 -27.87 -23.04 -57.69
CA HIS A 383 -27.87 -24.46 -57.40
C HIS A 383 -27.04 -24.71 -56.13
N ILE A 384 -27.65 -25.42 -55.16
CA ILE A 384 -27.00 -25.83 -53.93
C ILE A 384 -27.02 -27.37 -53.90
N ALA A 385 -25.85 -27.97 -53.91
CA ALA A 385 -25.71 -29.44 -53.96
C ALA A 385 -24.51 -29.93 -53.11
N ILE A 386 -24.55 -31.19 -52.76
CA ILE A 386 -23.36 -31.87 -52.19
C ILE A 386 -22.47 -32.35 -53.32
N ASP A 387 -21.21 -31.93 -53.33
CA ASP A 387 -20.19 -32.31 -54.30
C ASP A 387 -19.00 -33.01 -53.59
N GLY A 388 -19.15 -34.33 -53.41
CA GLY A 388 -18.17 -35.12 -52.66
C GLY A 388 -18.48 -35.31 -51.18
N PRO A 389 -17.61 -35.99 -50.43
CA PRO A 389 -17.83 -36.27 -49.03
C PRO A 389 -17.70 -34.99 -48.20
N LYS A 390 -18.80 -34.51 -47.65
CA LYS A 390 -18.90 -33.30 -46.77
C LYS A 390 -18.60 -31.96 -47.48
N SER A 391 -18.63 -31.89 -48.81
CA SER A 391 -18.42 -30.65 -49.56
C SER A 391 -19.76 -30.11 -50.07
N LEU A 392 -20.11 -28.88 -49.68
CA LEU A 392 -21.28 -28.20 -50.15
C LEU A 392 -20.87 -27.21 -51.26
N CYS A 393 -21.48 -27.40 -52.43
CA CYS A 393 -21.27 -26.58 -53.61
C CYS A 393 -22.46 -25.61 -53.79
N ILE A 394 -22.18 -24.36 -53.98
CA ILE A 394 -23.13 -23.30 -54.29
C ILE A 394 -22.69 -22.67 -55.61
N ARG A 395 -23.50 -22.84 -56.66
CA ARG A 395 -23.22 -22.40 -58.01
C ARG A 395 -24.34 -21.49 -58.52
N ASN A 396 -24.00 -20.40 -59.21
CA ASN A 396 -24.97 -19.60 -59.92
C ASN A 396 -24.44 -19.30 -61.35
N ASN A 397 -25.38 -19.12 -62.33
CA ASN A 397 -25.04 -18.58 -63.65
C ASN A 397 -24.61 -17.12 -63.59
N ILE A 398 -23.77 -16.69 -64.49
CA ILE A 398 -23.28 -15.29 -64.56
C ILE A 398 -24.09 -14.50 -65.61
N GLN A 399 -24.62 -13.35 -65.13
CA GLN A 399 -25.33 -12.34 -65.92
C GLN A 399 -24.98 -10.96 -65.42
N ARG A 400 -23.72 -10.52 -65.60
CA ARG A 400 -23.16 -9.35 -64.95
C ARG A 400 -23.98 -8.08 -65.21
N LYS A 401 -24.24 -7.32 -64.16
CA LYS A 401 -24.79 -5.94 -64.27
C LYS A 401 -23.76 -4.99 -64.83
N ILE A 402 -24.10 -4.23 -65.87
CA ILE A 402 -23.24 -3.22 -66.42
C ILE A 402 -23.14 -2.05 -65.40
N GLY A 403 -21.92 -1.66 -64.99
CA GLY A 403 -21.68 -0.50 -64.17
C GLY A 403 -21.50 -0.77 -62.65
N VAL A 404 -21.51 -2.02 -62.18
CA VAL A 404 -21.17 -2.31 -60.78
C VAL A 404 -19.66 -2.44 -60.63
N GLN A 405 -19.02 -1.50 -59.95
CA GLN A 405 -17.57 -1.55 -59.68
C GLN A 405 -17.24 -2.74 -58.75
N HIS A 406 -16.11 -3.41 -58.99
CA HIS A 406 -15.60 -4.59 -58.31
C HIS A 406 -15.31 -4.46 -56.80
N THR A 407 -15.48 -3.30 -56.22
CA THR A 407 -15.03 -3.02 -54.85
C THR A 407 -15.92 -3.55 -53.73
N SER A 408 -17.15 -4.00 -53.99
CA SER A 408 -18.08 -4.46 -52.93
C SER A 408 -18.15 -5.98 -52.71
N THR A 409 -17.63 -6.80 -53.64
CA THR A 409 -17.76 -8.25 -53.65
C THR A 409 -16.88 -8.96 -52.61
N GLN A 410 -15.79 -8.29 -52.23
CA GLN A 410 -14.76 -8.92 -51.38
C GLN A 410 -15.16 -9.08 -49.91
N LYS A 411 -16.00 -8.16 -49.37
CA LYS A 411 -16.32 -8.18 -47.92
C LYS A 411 -17.13 -9.41 -47.47
N GLY A 412 -18.14 -9.82 -48.23
CA GLY A 412 -18.97 -10.99 -47.89
C GLY A 412 -18.19 -12.31 -47.93
N LEU A 413 -17.45 -12.55 -49.03
CA LEU A 413 -16.61 -13.74 -49.18
C LEU A 413 -15.45 -13.77 -48.18
N LEU A 414 -14.80 -12.62 -47.95
CA LEU A 414 -13.76 -12.50 -46.94
C LEU A 414 -14.29 -12.85 -45.54
N ASN A 415 -15.49 -12.48 -45.24
CA ASN A 415 -16.12 -12.79 -43.94
C ASN A 415 -16.33 -14.30 -43.79
N ILE A 416 -16.78 -15.00 -44.84
CA ILE A 416 -16.91 -16.47 -44.84
C ILE A 416 -15.53 -17.11 -44.71
N MET A 417 -14.55 -16.67 -45.47
CA MET A 417 -13.18 -17.20 -45.40
C MET A 417 -12.60 -17.06 -44.00
N GLU A 418 -12.78 -15.89 -43.35
CA GLU A 418 -12.27 -15.65 -42.01
C GLU A 418 -12.98 -16.54 -40.96
N LYS A 419 -14.31 -16.73 -41.07
CA LYS A 419 -15.04 -17.65 -40.19
C LYS A 419 -14.49 -19.09 -40.32
N TYR A 420 -14.26 -19.59 -41.56
CA TYR A 420 -13.68 -20.93 -41.77
C TYR A 420 -12.24 -21.02 -41.22
N ARG A 421 -11.44 -19.97 -41.36
CA ARG A 421 -10.09 -19.88 -40.80
C ARG A 421 -10.10 -19.96 -39.26
N LEU A 422 -10.98 -19.21 -38.62
CA LEU A 422 -11.13 -19.18 -37.15
C LEU A 422 -11.57 -20.53 -36.58
N LEU A 423 -12.36 -21.28 -37.37
CA LEU A 423 -12.81 -22.64 -37.03
C LEU A 423 -11.79 -23.73 -37.40
N ASN A 424 -10.59 -23.39 -37.85
CA ASN A 424 -9.55 -24.30 -38.31
C ASN A 424 -10.04 -25.29 -39.42
N GLN A 425 -10.98 -24.83 -40.24
CA GLN A 425 -11.50 -25.61 -41.38
C GLN A 425 -10.72 -25.29 -42.64
N PRO A 426 -10.73 -26.24 -43.64
CA PRO A 426 -10.12 -25.99 -44.94
C PRO A 426 -10.66 -24.68 -45.58
N PRO A 427 -9.82 -23.93 -46.32
CA PRO A 427 -10.26 -22.70 -46.99
C PRO A 427 -11.33 -23.03 -48.05
N ILE A 428 -12.33 -22.14 -48.18
CA ILE A 428 -13.34 -22.24 -49.20
C ILE A 428 -12.67 -22.14 -50.61
N GLN A 429 -13.17 -22.92 -51.55
CA GLN A 429 -12.72 -22.86 -52.94
C GLN A 429 -13.68 -21.99 -53.74
N ILE A 430 -13.15 -21.08 -54.53
CA ILE A 430 -13.94 -20.17 -55.35
C ILE A 430 -13.50 -20.35 -56.79
N THR A 431 -14.45 -20.69 -57.69
CA THR A 431 -14.22 -20.81 -59.13
C THR A 431 -15.13 -19.85 -59.88
N GLU A 432 -14.58 -19.08 -60.75
CA GLU A 432 -15.32 -18.16 -61.61
C GLU A 432 -14.93 -18.45 -63.07
N THR A 433 -15.94 -18.74 -63.91
CA THR A 433 -15.82 -18.95 -65.34
C THR A 433 -16.65 -17.89 -66.07
N ASP A 434 -16.71 -17.92 -67.41
CA ASP A 434 -17.58 -17.04 -68.16
C ASP A 434 -19.07 -17.38 -67.98
N GLU A 435 -19.38 -18.60 -67.57
CA GLU A 435 -20.75 -19.12 -67.51
C GLU A 435 -21.32 -19.16 -66.10
N TYR A 436 -20.48 -19.47 -65.07
CA TYR A 436 -20.90 -19.67 -63.70
C TYR A 436 -19.89 -19.18 -62.69
N PHE A 437 -20.40 -18.81 -61.50
CA PHE A 437 -19.66 -18.58 -60.28
C PHE A 437 -19.99 -19.68 -59.26
N GLU A 438 -18.97 -20.28 -58.67
CA GLU A 438 -19.09 -21.41 -57.77
C GLU A 438 -18.26 -21.23 -56.52
N VAL A 439 -18.84 -21.60 -55.38
CA VAL A 439 -18.17 -21.65 -54.09
C VAL A 439 -18.36 -23.07 -53.51
N ILE A 440 -17.24 -23.73 -53.18
CA ILE A 440 -17.23 -25.00 -52.50
C ILE A 440 -16.73 -24.78 -51.08
N LEU A 441 -17.48 -25.24 -50.09
CA LEU A 441 -17.14 -25.15 -48.68
C LEU A 441 -17.29 -26.50 -47.98
N GLN A 442 -16.48 -26.73 -46.96
CA GLN A 442 -16.47 -27.96 -46.19
C GLN A 442 -17.55 -27.90 -45.11
N LEU A 443 -18.40 -28.89 -45.01
CA LEU A 443 -19.34 -29.07 -43.89
C LEU A 443 -18.58 -29.68 -42.70
N ILE A 444 -18.95 -29.22 -41.52
CA ILE A 444 -18.35 -29.59 -40.23
C ILE A 444 -19.18 -30.74 -39.65
N ASP A 445 -18.51 -31.74 -39.09
CA ASP A 445 -19.19 -32.87 -38.45
C ASP A 445 -20.16 -32.41 -37.35
N PRO A 446 -21.29 -33.08 -37.21
CA PRO A 446 -22.18 -32.80 -36.08
C PRO A 446 -21.45 -33.07 -34.76
N ALA A 447 -21.63 -32.18 -33.78
CA ALA A 447 -21.04 -32.30 -32.46
C ALA A 447 -21.63 -33.46 -31.66
#